data_607bd41e688780833e1832615671f853
#
_entry.id   607bd41e688780833e1832615671f853
#
_cell.length_a   1.000
_cell.length_b   1.000
_cell.length_c   1.000
_cell.angle_alpha   90.00
_cell.angle_beta   90.00
_cell.angle_gamma   90.00
#
_symmetry.space_group_name_H-M   'P 1'
#
loop_
_entity.id
_entity.type
_entity.pdbx_description
1 polymer ?
#
loop_
_entity_poly.entity_id
_entity_poly.type
_entity_poly.pdbx_seq_one_letter_code
_entity_poly.pdbx_strand_id
1 'polypeptide(L)'
;MSVDVREKQKRTRTDKEMPEEETQSSRPSVGAGLRTVFSQIEWRHLLIVAAITAVVWWGLFWSALFVAQNVTIFIGIVPVIAGFAVGRRVQHHLMPHGLLLGLITFLIGMIFTLIYAILSVTGAVPVYAMVSPEGVAQGNATFPDYFSLYFYFSILLLPFPAFATVIAGRSEQRNREMRRQVEERGGRLERPSAVRTLEDLQGLSLPQFGTYVSNLFKKHGFTLDDWHFRDKDKHLDLLMSYEEETYLLRLSVADKVRTGTVESLSQDMRRRTIPKGLVVTSTEFATDAQKSAKGRRNIVIIDGQTLFDIAEG
;
A
#
# COMPACT_ATOMS: atom_id res chain seq x y z
N MET A 1 -32.97 61.52 -22.14
CA MET A 1 -31.52 61.72 -22.32
C MET A 1 -30.80 60.47 -21.84
N SER A 2 -30.76 59.52 -22.71
CA SER A 2 -30.07 58.27 -22.47
C SER A 2 -29.17 58.01 -23.68
N VAL A 3 -27.88 58.25 -23.53
CA VAL A 3 -26.91 57.92 -24.55
C VAL A 3 -25.58 57.62 -23.85
N ASP A 4 -25.01 56.45 -24.19
CA ASP A 4 -23.57 56.19 -24.23
C ASP A 4 -22.81 55.83 -22.94
N VAL A 5 -23.02 54.63 -22.49
CA VAL A 5 -22.06 53.94 -21.62
C VAL A 5 -21.54 52.61 -22.25
N ARG A 6 -21.90 52.30 -23.51
CA ARG A 6 -21.54 51.01 -24.14
C ARG A 6 -20.30 51.03 -25.04
N GLU A 7 -19.58 52.12 -25.17
CA GLU A 7 -18.50 52.24 -26.16
C GLU A 7 -17.09 52.35 -25.59
N LYS A 8 -16.90 52.23 -24.25
CA LYS A 8 -15.57 52.30 -23.62
C LYS A 8 -14.97 50.97 -23.14
N GLN A 9 -15.65 49.86 -23.39
CA GLN A 9 -15.11 48.54 -23.01
C GLN A 9 -14.52 47.69 -24.15
N LYS A 10 -14.32 48.30 -25.32
CA LYS A 10 -13.89 47.59 -26.55
C LYS A 10 -12.50 47.92 -27.05
N ARG A 11 -11.64 48.58 -26.25
CA ARG A 11 -10.27 48.95 -26.68
C ARG A 11 -9.24 48.76 -25.58
N THR A 12 -9.05 47.53 -25.05
CA THR A 12 -7.83 47.12 -24.37
C THR A 12 -7.71 45.58 -24.41
N ARG A 13 -7.88 45.04 -25.62
CA ARG A 13 -7.43 43.70 -25.92
C ARG A 13 -6.20 43.82 -26.80
N THR A 14 -5.17 44.41 -26.22
CA THR A 14 -3.83 44.45 -26.80
C THR A 14 -3.28 43.05 -26.79
N ASP A 15 -2.97 42.57 -27.95
CA ASP A 15 -2.24 41.36 -28.29
C ASP A 15 -1.04 41.17 -27.35
N LYS A 16 -1.20 40.28 -26.39
CA LYS A 16 -0.10 39.69 -25.70
C LYS A 16 0.24 38.42 -26.53
N GLU A 17 1.10 38.63 -27.53
CA GLU A 17 1.83 37.54 -28.17
C GLU A 17 2.40 36.70 -27.04
N MET A 18 1.80 35.54 -26.81
CA MET A 18 2.43 34.47 -26.03
C MET A 18 3.61 33.99 -26.88
N PRO A 19 4.82 33.96 -26.33
CA PRO A 19 5.89 33.27 -27.03
C PRO A 19 5.43 31.82 -27.19
N GLU A 20 5.34 31.36 -28.41
CA GLU A 20 5.30 29.94 -28.74
C GLU A 20 6.56 29.32 -28.13
N GLU A 21 6.48 28.88 -26.87
CA GLU A 21 7.38 27.86 -26.37
C GLU A 21 7.17 26.63 -27.27
N GLU A 22 8.04 26.55 -28.28
CA GLU A 22 8.33 25.28 -28.95
C GLU A 22 8.66 24.26 -27.87
N THR A 23 7.62 23.60 -27.39
CA THR A 23 7.75 22.37 -26.63
C THR A 23 8.24 21.32 -27.63
N GLN A 24 9.53 21.42 -27.98
CA GLN A 24 10.29 20.30 -28.51
C GLN A 24 10.22 19.20 -27.46
N SER A 25 9.13 18.47 -27.50
CA SER A 25 9.02 17.15 -26.88
C SER A 25 10.07 16.26 -27.52
N SER A 26 11.31 16.42 -27.11
CA SER A 26 12.38 15.48 -27.39
C SER A 26 11.99 14.17 -26.74
N ARG A 27 11.32 13.30 -27.50
CA ARG A 27 11.06 11.93 -27.09
C ARG A 27 12.43 11.35 -26.72
N PRO A 28 12.64 10.94 -25.45
CA PRO A 28 13.92 10.38 -25.06
C PRO A 28 14.18 9.19 -25.98
N SER A 29 15.37 9.16 -26.59
CA SER A 29 15.76 8.05 -27.45
C SER A 29 15.62 6.76 -26.64
N VAL A 30 15.09 5.70 -27.23
CA VAL A 30 14.87 4.39 -26.56
C VAL A 30 16.13 3.92 -25.84
N GLY A 31 17.31 4.23 -26.38
CA GLY A 31 18.61 3.92 -25.75
C GLY A 31 18.92 4.70 -24.49
N ALA A 32 18.48 5.96 -24.37
CA ALA A 32 18.66 6.75 -23.14
C ALA A 32 17.76 6.23 -22.02
N GLY A 33 16.53 5.84 -22.35
CA GLY A 33 15.60 5.23 -21.38
C GLY A 33 16.09 3.89 -20.83
N LEU A 34 16.69 3.04 -21.65
CA LEU A 34 17.24 1.76 -21.20
C LEU A 34 18.44 1.96 -20.27
N ARG A 35 19.35 2.87 -20.56
CA ARG A 35 20.51 3.15 -19.69
C ARG A 35 20.09 3.64 -18.31
N THR A 36 19.07 4.48 -18.21
CA THR A 36 18.54 4.95 -16.92
C THR A 36 17.90 3.82 -16.13
N VAL A 37 17.15 2.91 -16.77
CA VAL A 37 16.57 1.73 -16.11
C VAL A 37 17.68 0.82 -15.59
N PHE A 38 18.70 0.51 -16.39
CA PHE A 38 19.80 -0.37 -15.99
C PHE A 38 20.67 0.22 -14.85
N SER A 39 20.83 1.54 -14.79
CA SER A 39 21.57 2.20 -13.68
C SER A 39 20.82 2.17 -12.35
N GLN A 40 19.50 2.02 -12.36
CA GLN A 40 18.66 1.97 -11.17
C GLN A 40 18.41 0.54 -10.65
N ILE A 41 19.00 -0.48 -11.30
CA ILE A 41 18.86 -1.88 -10.89
C ILE A 41 19.77 -2.16 -9.70
N GLU A 42 19.20 -2.75 -8.66
CA GLU A 42 19.94 -3.24 -7.48
C GLU A 42 20.66 -4.56 -7.80
N TRP A 43 21.71 -4.51 -8.62
CA TRP A 43 22.42 -5.68 -9.17
C TRP A 43 22.87 -6.68 -8.11
N ARG A 44 23.42 -6.20 -6.99
CA ARG A 44 23.94 -7.12 -5.94
C ARG A 44 22.83 -7.99 -5.39
N HIS A 45 21.69 -7.41 -5.05
CA HIS A 45 20.55 -8.16 -4.52
C HIS A 45 19.95 -9.08 -5.59
N LEU A 46 19.78 -8.58 -6.80
CA LEU A 46 19.23 -9.33 -7.92
C LEU A 46 20.08 -10.57 -8.24
N LEU A 47 21.42 -10.44 -8.30
CA LEU A 47 22.33 -11.52 -8.58
C LEU A 47 22.34 -12.59 -7.47
N ILE A 48 22.30 -12.17 -6.21
CA ILE A 48 22.24 -13.12 -5.08
C ILE A 48 20.94 -13.93 -5.15
N VAL A 49 19.80 -13.25 -5.32
CA VAL A 49 18.51 -13.94 -5.40
C VAL A 49 18.47 -14.86 -6.62
N ALA A 50 18.95 -14.40 -7.78
CA ALA A 50 19.01 -15.20 -9.00
C ALA A 50 19.89 -16.46 -8.85
N ALA A 51 21.07 -16.33 -8.21
CA ALA A 51 21.97 -17.46 -7.98
C ALA A 51 21.33 -18.51 -7.04
N ILE A 52 20.74 -18.06 -5.91
CA ILE A 52 20.04 -18.96 -4.98
C ILE A 52 18.87 -19.63 -5.70
N THR A 53 18.08 -18.85 -6.44
CA THR A 53 16.92 -19.38 -7.19
C THR A 53 17.36 -20.41 -8.22
N ALA A 54 18.44 -20.14 -8.95
CA ALA A 54 18.97 -21.07 -9.96
C ALA A 54 19.40 -22.40 -9.35
N VAL A 55 20.13 -22.36 -8.23
CA VAL A 55 20.57 -23.60 -7.53
C VAL A 55 19.37 -24.40 -7.04
N VAL A 56 18.43 -23.74 -6.35
CA VAL A 56 17.23 -24.42 -5.80
C VAL A 56 16.36 -24.96 -6.92
N TRP A 57 16.08 -24.13 -7.94
CA TRP A 57 15.24 -24.52 -9.06
C TRP A 57 15.85 -25.67 -9.85
N TRP A 58 17.14 -25.61 -10.14
CA TRP A 58 17.86 -26.64 -10.87
C TRP A 58 17.94 -27.96 -10.08
N GLY A 59 18.17 -27.89 -8.76
CA GLY A 59 18.13 -29.05 -7.88
C GLY A 59 16.75 -29.71 -7.84
N LEU A 60 15.67 -28.91 -7.76
CA LEU A 60 14.30 -29.43 -7.82
C LEU A 60 13.97 -30.03 -9.19
N PHE A 61 14.41 -29.40 -10.27
CA PHE A 61 14.22 -29.90 -11.62
C PHE A 61 14.83 -31.30 -11.77
N TRP A 62 16.07 -31.49 -11.37
CA TRP A 62 16.73 -32.81 -11.44
C TRP A 62 16.11 -33.79 -10.47
N SER A 63 15.75 -33.38 -9.26
CA SER A 63 15.05 -34.24 -8.31
C SER A 63 13.71 -34.74 -8.86
N ALA A 64 12.97 -33.89 -9.57
CA ALA A 64 11.72 -34.28 -10.23
C ALA A 64 11.92 -35.34 -11.33
N LEU A 65 13.03 -35.27 -12.07
CA LEU A 65 13.36 -36.23 -13.12
C LEU A 65 13.82 -37.60 -12.57
N PHE A 66 14.61 -37.60 -11.49
CA PHE A 66 15.27 -38.82 -11.03
C PHE A 66 14.62 -39.48 -9.81
N VAL A 67 13.92 -38.70 -8.95
CA VAL A 67 13.51 -39.20 -7.64
C VAL A 67 11.98 -39.24 -7.50
N ALA A 68 11.28 -38.15 -7.77
CA ALA A 68 9.84 -38.08 -7.51
C ALA A 68 9.13 -37.06 -8.40
N GLN A 69 8.21 -37.54 -9.22
CA GLN A 69 7.41 -36.68 -10.09
C GLN A 69 6.58 -35.63 -9.34
N ASN A 70 6.18 -35.90 -8.09
CA ASN A 70 5.40 -34.97 -7.25
C ASN A 70 6.12 -33.64 -6.93
N VAL A 71 7.45 -33.61 -7.08
CA VAL A 71 8.28 -32.40 -6.87
C VAL A 71 8.07 -31.37 -7.99
N THR A 72 7.51 -31.76 -9.12
CA THR A 72 7.28 -30.90 -10.29
C THR A 72 6.47 -29.63 -9.95
N ILE A 73 5.54 -29.72 -9.00
CA ILE A 73 4.73 -28.58 -8.53
C ILE A 73 5.62 -27.47 -7.95
N PHE A 74 6.69 -27.82 -7.25
CA PHE A 74 7.58 -26.85 -6.62
C PHE A 74 8.45 -26.09 -7.61
N ILE A 75 8.68 -26.65 -8.81
CA ILE A 75 9.44 -26.03 -9.89
C ILE A 75 8.79 -24.68 -10.29
N GLY A 76 7.45 -24.61 -10.34
CA GLY A 76 6.72 -23.38 -10.66
C GLY A 76 6.67 -22.36 -9.51
N ILE A 77 6.75 -22.82 -8.26
CA ILE A 77 6.63 -21.96 -7.07
C ILE A 77 7.93 -21.19 -6.80
N VAL A 78 9.09 -21.80 -7.00
CA VAL A 78 10.40 -21.19 -6.70
C VAL A 78 10.61 -19.84 -7.40
N PRO A 79 10.38 -19.68 -8.71
CA PRO A 79 10.52 -18.39 -9.37
C PRO A 79 9.52 -17.34 -8.87
N VAL A 80 8.33 -17.76 -8.42
CA VAL A 80 7.34 -16.86 -7.81
C VAL A 80 7.86 -16.32 -6.48
N ILE A 81 8.36 -17.19 -5.60
CA ILE A 81 8.94 -16.79 -4.30
C ILE A 81 10.11 -15.81 -4.51
N ALA A 82 11.00 -16.11 -5.46
CA ALA A 82 12.12 -15.25 -5.80
C ALA A 82 11.65 -13.86 -6.29
N GLY A 83 10.62 -13.81 -7.16
CA GLY A 83 10.00 -12.58 -7.61
C GLY A 83 9.40 -11.76 -6.45
N PHE A 84 8.73 -12.41 -5.51
CA PHE A 84 8.23 -11.76 -4.29
C PHE A 84 9.34 -11.18 -3.44
N ALA A 85 10.46 -11.89 -3.25
CA ALA A 85 11.60 -11.43 -2.48
C ALA A 85 12.21 -10.14 -3.08
N VAL A 86 12.36 -10.10 -4.41
CA VAL A 86 12.85 -8.92 -5.13
C VAL A 86 11.81 -7.79 -5.07
N GLY A 87 10.53 -8.08 -5.34
CA GLY A 87 9.48 -7.07 -5.42
C GLY A 87 9.22 -6.31 -4.12
N ARG A 88 9.40 -6.95 -2.95
CA ARG A 88 9.28 -6.27 -1.64
C ARG A 88 10.37 -5.23 -1.39
N ARG A 89 11.54 -5.41 -1.97
CA ARG A 89 12.68 -4.52 -1.77
C ARG A 89 12.72 -3.38 -2.78
N VAL A 90 12.46 -3.71 -4.04
CA VAL A 90 12.56 -2.76 -5.16
C VAL A 90 11.36 -1.82 -5.17
N GLN A 91 11.63 -0.50 -5.33
CA GLN A 91 10.58 0.52 -5.35
C GLN A 91 10.18 0.96 -6.76
N HIS A 92 11.13 0.87 -7.70
CA HIS A 92 10.96 1.35 -9.08
C HIS A 92 11.28 0.24 -10.08
N HIS A 93 10.72 0.36 -11.28
CA HIS A 93 11.00 -0.56 -12.39
C HIS A 93 10.79 -2.05 -12.04
N LEU A 94 9.67 -2.37 -11.37
CA LEU A 94 9.37 -3.72 -10.87
C LEU A 94 9.44 -4.80 -11.96
N MET A 95 8.81 -4.54 -13.11
CA MET A 95 8.78 -5.51 -14.22
C MET A 95 10.17 -5.83 -14.80
N PRO A 96 11.04 -4.84 -15.11
CA PRO A 96 12.42 -5.10 -15.52
C PRO A 96 13.23 -5.93 -14.53
N HIS A 97 13.10 -5.66 -13.22
CA HIS A 97 13.79 -6.46 -12.19
C HIS A 97 13.34 -7.93 -12.20
N GLY A 98 12.04 -8.18 -12.32
CA GLY A 98 11.52 -9.54 -12.38
C GLY A 98 11.91 -10.29 -13.66
N LEU A 99 11.91 -9.61 -14.81
CA LEU A 99 12.38 -10.19 -16.08
C LEU A 99 13.88 -10.51 -16.04
N LEU A 100 14.70 -9.60 -15.51
CA LEU A 100 16.14 -9.84 -15.35
C LEU A 100 16.42 -10.96 -14.34
N LEU A 101 15.67 -11.03 -13.24
CA LEU A 101 15.76 -12.15 -12.30
C LEU A 101 15.54 -13.47 -13.02
N GLY A 102 14.47 -13.59 -13.79
CA GLY A 102 14.16 -14.79 -14.57
C GLY A 102 15.22 -15.10 -15.60
N LEU A 103 15.68 -14.12 -16.36
CA LEU A 103 16.72 -14.28 -17.38
C LEU A 103 18.06 -14.74 -16.79
N ILE A 104 18.51 -14.13 -15.70
CA ILE A 104 19.76 -14.51 -15.04
C ILE A 104 19.64 -15.91 -14.45
N THR A 105 18.53 -16.22 -13.79
CA THR A 105 18.24 -17.58 -13.28
C THR A 105 18.28 -18.62 -14.41
N PHE A 106 17.65 -18.32 -15.54
CA PHE A 106 17.67 -19.16 -16.73
C PHE A 106 19.10 -19.38 -17.24
N LEU A 107 19.90 -18.34 -17.39
CA LEU A 107 21.28 -18.47 -17.89
C LEU A 107 22.17 -19.29 -16.95
N ILE A 108 22.07 -19.08 -15.64
CA ILE A 108 22.81 -19.88 -14.65
C ILE A 108 22.39 -21.36 -14.73
N GLY A 109 21.09 -21.64 -14.78
CA GLY A 109 20.59 -23.00 -14.89
C GLY A 109 21.00 -23.67 -16.19
N MET A 110 21.10 -22.92 -17.30
CA MET A 110 21.61 -23.42 -18.57
C MET A 110 23.09 -23.86 -18.46
N ILE A 111 23.90 -23.07 -17.72
CA ILE A 111 25.30 -23.44 -17.46
C ILE A 111 25.36 -24.73 -16.64
N PHE A 112 24.55 -24.88 -15.59
CA PHE A 112 24.49 -26.09 -14.79
C PHE A 112 24.07 -27.29 -15.63
N THR A 113 23.08 -27.12 -16.53
CA THR A 113 22.63 -28.18 -17.43
C THR A 113 23.73 -28.58 -18.44
N LEU A 114 24.51 -27.62 -18.95
CA LEU A 114 25.66 -27.88 -19.79
C LEU A 114 26.71 -28.72 -19.08
N ILE A 115 27.07 -28.33 -17.86
CA ILE A 115 28.05 -29.10 -17.03
C ILE A 115 27.52 -30.50 -16.79
N TYR A 116 26.26 -30.68 -16.42
CA TYR A 116 25.65 -31.99 -16.19
C TYR A 116 25.65 -32.83 -17.45
N ALA A 117 25.29 -32.27 -18.62
CA ALA A 117 25.30 -32.99 -19.87
C ALA A 117 26.71 -33.53 -20.25
N ILE A 118 27.76 -32.71 -20.04
CA ILE A 118 29.13 -33.12 -20.28
C ILE A 118 29.52 -34.26 -19.31
N LEU A 119 29.21 -34.13 -18.03
CA LEU A 119 29.51 -35.14 -17.02
C LEU A 119 28.75 -36.46 -17.28
N SER A 120 27.54 -36.38 -17.81
CA SER A 120 26.73 -37.53 -18.19
C SER A 120 27.33 -38.28 -19.38
N VAL A 121 27.80 -37.58 -20.41
CA VAL A 121 28.49 -38.20 -21.56
C VAL A 121 29.80 -38.86 -21.17
N THR A 122 30.52 -38.30 -20.20
CA THR A 122 31.78 -38.89 -19.68
C THR A 122 31.55 -40.05 -18.69
N GLY A 123 30.29 -40.33 -18.33
CA GLY A 123 29.94 -41.37 -17.38
C GLY A 123 30.19 -41.01 -15.90
N ALA A 124 30.50 -39.74 -15.62
CA ALA A 124 30.77 -39.27 -14.25
C ALA A 124 29.48 -39.10 -13.42
N VAL A 125 28.32 -38.95 -14.07
CA VAL A 125 26.98 -38.84 -13.43
C VAL A 125 25.98 -39.77 -14.14
N PRO A 126 24.87 -40.15 -13.47
CA PRO A 126 23.84 -40.99 -14.06
C PRO A 126 23.26 -40.36 -15.32
N VAL A 127 23.05 -41.19 -16.36
CA VAL A 127 22.36 -40.77 -17.59
C VAL A 127 20.86 -40.86 -17.37
N TYR A 128 20.14 -39.81 -17.76
CA TYR A 128 18.68 -39.82 -17.70
C TYR A 128 18.10 -40.76 -18.76
N ALA A 129 17.28 -41.73 -18.31
CA ALA A 129 16.58 -42.64 -19.20
C ALA A 129 15.27 -41.95 -19.68
N MET A 130 15.16 -41.70 -20.97
CA MET A 130 13.95 -41.16 -21.57
C MET A 130 12.85 -42.20 -21.63
N VAL A 131 11.68 -41.86 -21.08
CA VAL A 131 10.50 -42.73 -21.09
C VAL A 131 9.39 -41.99 -21.83
N SER A 132 8.73 -42.67 -22.80
CA SER A 132 7.57 -42.12 -23.47
C SER A 132 6.40 -41.91 -22.48
N PRO A 133 5.40 -41.08 -22.83
CA PRO A 133 4.18 -40.95 -22.02
C PRO A 133 3.45 -42.26 -21.77
N GLU A 134 3.68 -43.25 -22.63
CA GLU A 134 3.13 -44.60 -22.58
C GLU A 134 3.97 -45.55 -21.67
N GLY A 135 5.03 -45.06 -21.06
CA GLY A 135 5.90 -45.83 -20.17
C GLY A 135 6.94 -46.69 -20.91
N VAL A 136 7.13 -46.53 -22.20
CA VAL A 136 8.10 -47.27 -23.02
C VAL A 136 9.48 -46.58 -22.95
N ALA A 137 10.53 -47.34 -22.59
CA ALA A 137 11.88 -46.79 -22.59
C ALA A 137 12.34 -46.44 -24.01
N GLN A 138 12.69 -45.16 -24.22
CA GLN A 138 13.19 -44.65 -25.51
C GLN A 138 14.73 -44.63 -25.58
N GLY A 139 15.41 -45.09 -24.57
CA GLY A 139 16.88 -45.08 -24.46
C GLY A 139 17.42 -44.03 -23.52
N ASN A 140 18.74 -43.87 -23.54
CA ASN A 140 19.42 -42.87 -22.72
C ASN A 140 19.34 -41.47 -23.39
N ALA A 141 19.17 -40.42 -22.58
CA ALA A 141 19.18 -39.05 -23.06
C ALA A 141 20.54 -38.73 -23.71
N THR A 142 20.46 -38.14 -24.88
CA THR A 142 21.61 -37.60 -25.61
C THR A 142 21.91 -36.16 -25.16
N PHE A 143 23.08 -35.64 -25.53
CA PHE A 143 23.46 -34.25 -25.20
C PHE A 143 22.38 -33.20 -25.56
N PRO A 144 21.77 -33.22 -26.75
CA PRO A 144 20.68 -32.28 -27.08
C PRO A 144 19.41 -32.44 -26.23
N ASP A 145 19.11 -33.65 -25.74
CA ASP A 145 17.89 -33.94 -24.98
C ASP A 145 17.87 -33.21 -23.64
N TYR A 146 19.03 -33.06 -22.99
CA TYR A 146 19.15 -32.29 -21.73
C TYR A 146 18.76 -30.85 -21.91
N PHE A 147 19.13 -30.23 -23.03
CA PHE A 147 18.75 -28.83 -23.33
C PHE A 147 17.28 -28.71 -23.70
N SER A 148 16.73 -29.66 -24.43
CA SER A 148 15.30 -29.67 -24.77
C SER A 148 14.44 -29.79 -23.52
N LEU A 149 14.77 -30.69 -22.60
CA LEU A 149 14.12 -30.84 -21.31
C LEU A 149 14.23 -29.55 -20.48
N TYR A 150 15.45 -29.02 -20.35
CA TYR A 150 15.68 -27.80 -19.61
C TYR A 150 14.85 -26.64 -20.20
N PHE A 151 14.88 -26.44 -21.49
CA PHE A 151 14.16 -25.36 -22.16
C PHE A 151 12.65 -25.47 -21.95
N TYR A 152 12.11 -26.66 -22.07
CA TYR A 152 10.69 -26.92 -21.86
C TYR A 152 10.22 -26.52 -20.45
N PHE A 153 10.94 -26.94 -19.43
CA PHE A 153 10.58 -26.63 -18.04
C PHE A 153 10.92 -25.22 -17.61
N SER A 154 11.95 -24.59 -18.19
CA SER A 154 12.41 -23.26 -17.82
C SER A 154 11.67 -22.13 -18.50
N ILE A 155 10.76 -22.39 -19.43
CA ILE A 155 9.98 -21.35 -20.13
C ILE A 155 9.20 -20.45 -19.14
N LEU A 156 8.80 -20.98 -17.99
CA LEU A 156 8.08 -20.27 -16.95
C LEU A 156 9.00 -19.41 -16.06
N LEU A 157 10.33 -19.58 -16.13
CA LEU A 157 11.28 -18.77 -15.37
C LEU A 157 11.26 -17.29 -15.75
N LEU A 158 10.83 -16.93 -16.96
CA LEU A 158 10.76 -15.54 -17.41
C LEU A 158 9.50 -14.82 -16.91
N PRO A 159 8.27 -15.31 -17.17
CA PRO A 159 7.07 -14.57 -16.79
C PRO A 159 6.78 -14.60 -15.29
N PHE A 160 7.01 -15.72 -14.61
CA PHE A 160 6.60 -15.90 -13.22
C PHE A 160 7.30 -14.94 -12.26
N PRO A 161 8.63 -14.77 -12.27
CA PRO A 161 9.29 -13.79 -11.43
C PRO A 161 8.84 -12.36 -11.75
N ALA A 162 8.59 -12.05 -13.03
CA ALA A 162 8.15 -10.71 -13.43
C ALA A 162 6.79 -10.37 -12.82
N PHE A 163 5.79 -11.24 -12.96
CA PHE A 163 4.47 -11.04 -12.35
C PHE A 163 4.54 -10.98 -10.83
N ALA A 164 5.27 -11.91 -10.21
CA ALA A 164 5.43 -11.96 -8.76
C ALA A 164 6.08 -10.68 -8.22
N THR A 165 7.12 -10.16 -8.89
CA THR A 165 7.80 -8.92 -8.53
C THR A 165 6.84 -7.72 -8.61
N VAL A 166 6.02 -7.64 -9.66
CA VAL A 166 5.04 -6.55 -9.81
C VAL A 166 3.96 -6.62 -8.73
N ILE A 167 3.41 -7.80 -8.45
CA ILE A 167 2.37 -7.98 -7.43
C ILE A 167 2.92 -7.63 -6.05
N ALA A 168 4.09 -8.16 -5.68
CA ALA A 168 4.71 -7.90 -4.39
C ALA A 168 5.08 -6.42 -4.20
N GLY A 169 5.68 -5.80 -5.23
CA GLY A 169 6.07 -4.40 -5.18
C GLY A 169 4.88 -3.46 -5.06
N ARG A 170 3.81 -3.68 -5.81
CA ARG A 170 2.56 -2.88 -5.70
C ARG A 170 1.89 -3.06 -4.34
N SER A 171 1.89 -4.29 -3.80
CA SER A 171 1.35 -4.55 -2.47
C SER A 171 2.14 -3.79 -1.39
N GLU A 172 3.48 -3.82 -1.48
CA GLU A 172 4.33 -3.11 -0.55
C GLU A 172 4.19 -1.58 -0.66
N GLN A 173 4.06 -1.03 -1.87
CA GLN A 173 3.78 0.39 -2.08
C GLN A 173 2.46 0.81 -1.40
N ARG A 174 1.38 0.06 -1.60
CA ARG A 174 0.09 0.31 -0.93
C ARG A 174 0.21 0.23 0.60
N ASN A 175 0.96 -0.73 1.12
CA ASN A 175 1.19 -0.85 2.57
C ASN A 175 1.94 0.35 3.13
N ARG A 176 2.95 0.86 2.41
CA ARG A 176 3.69 2.06 2.80
C ARG A 176 2.81 3.30 2.76
N GLU A 177 1.99 3.46 1.72
CA GLU A 177 1.02 4.56 1.62
C GLU A 177 0.02 4.52 2.78
N MET A 178 -0.54 3.34 3.10
CA MET A 178 -1.44 3.18 4.24
C MET A 178 -0.75 3.51 5.58
N ARG A 179 0.50 3.05 5.78
CA ARG A 179 1.27 3.40 6.99
C ARG A 179 1.50 4.89 7.08
N ARG A 180 1.91 5.53 5.98
CA ARG A 180 2.11 6.98 5.92
C ARG A 180 0.82 7.74 6.24
N GLN A 181 -0.32 7.34 5.67
CA GLN A 181 -1.62 7.95 5.99
C GLN A 181 -1.98 7.81 7.47
N VAL A 182 -1.68 6.65 8.08
CA VAL A 182 -1.90 6.44 9.52
C VAL A 182 -0.97 7.33 10.35
N GLU A 183 0.30 7.47 9.95
CA GLU A 183 1.27 8.37 10.61
C GLU A 183 0.86 9.84 10.46
N GLU A 184 0.41 10.27 9.27
CA GLU A 184 -0.09 11.62 9.02
C GLU A 184 -1.34 11.95 9.85
N ARG A 185 -2.17 10.96 10.16
CA ARG A 185 -3.33 11.08 11.04
C ARG A 185 -2.98 11.02 12.54
N GLY A 186 -1.71 10.75 12.87
CA GLY A 186 -1.21 10.63 14.25
C GLY A 186 -1.49 9.27 14.90
N GLY A 187 -2.06 8.29 14.20
CA GLY A 187 -2.25 6.95 14.74
C GLY A 187 -3.46 6.20 14.16
N ARG A 188 -3.68 5.00 14.70
CA ARG A 188 -4.83 4.14 14.37
C ARG A 188 -5.90 4.25 15.45
N LEU A 189 -7.16 4.17 15.01
CA LEU A 189 -8.26 3.89 15.92
C LEU A 189 -8.15 2.43 16.41
N GLU A 190 -8.33 2.21 17.70
CA GLU A 190 -8.26 0.90 18.35
C GLU A 190 -9.67 0.38 18.66
N ARG A 191 -9.83 -0.94 18.68
CA ARG A 191 -11.10 -1.54 19.09
C ARG A 191 -11.34 -1.30 20.57
N PRO A 192 -12.48 -0.70 20.99
CA PRO A 192 -12.77 -0.47 22.39
C PRO A 192 -13.05 -1.79 23.11
N SER A 193 -12.74 -1.82 24.41
CA SER A 193 -13.29 -2.81 25.33
C SER A 193 -14.83 -2.62 25.42
N ALA A 194 -15.52 -3.63 25.91
CA ALA A 194 -16.95 -3.50 26.14
C ALA A 194 -17.21 -2.45 27.22
N VAL A 195 -17.94 -1.39 26.88
CA VAL A 195 -18.36 -0.33 27.80
C VAL A 195 -19.75 -0.72 28.36
N ARG A 196 -19.81 -0.95 29.66
CA ARG A 196 -21.05 -1.30 30.40
C ARG A 196 -21.36 -0.32 31.51
N THR A 197 -20.38 0.39 31.97
CA THR A 197 -20.47 1.38 33.04
C THR A 197 -19.83 2.70 32.61
N LEU A 198 -20.12 3.77 33.35
CA LEU A 198 -19.47 5.05 33.10
C LEU A 198 -17.95 4.98 33.37
N GLU A 199 -17.54 4.17 34.34
CA GLU A 199 -16.13 3.94 34.65
C GLU A 199 -15.41 3.27 33.48
N ASP A 200 -16.07 2.29 32.80
CA ASP A 200 -15.50 1.67 31.59
C ASP A 200 -15.27 2.72 30.49
N LEU A 201 -16.22 3.65 30.33
CA LEU A 201 -16.11 4.74 29.34
C LEU A 201 -14.96 5.68 29.67
N GLN A 202 -14.79 6.02 30.94
CA GLN A 202 -13.70 6.89 31.43
C GLN A 202 -12.34 6.21 31.33
N GLY A 203 -12.28 4.88 31.44
CA GLY A 203 -11.07 4.07 31.34
C GLY A 203 -10.57 3.84 29.89
N LEU A 204 -11.30 4.29 28.87
CA LEU A 204 -10.88 4.12 27.47
C LEU A 204 -9.67 5.00 27.12
N SER A 205 -8.72 4.45 26.39
CA SER A 205 -7.70 5.25 25.72
C SER A 205 -8.32 6.14 24.63
N LEU A 206 -7.67 7.23 24.25
CA LEU A 206 -8.18 8.14 23.22
C LEU A 206 -8.49 7.44 21.88
N PRO A 207 -7.64 6.50 21.37
CA PRO A 207 -7.98 5.72 20.17
C PRO A 207 -9.22 4.83 20.33
N GLN A 208 -9.39 4.21 21.50
CA GLN A 208 -10.55 3.38 21.84
C GLN A 208 -11.82 4.23 21.98
N PHE A 209 -11.71 5.37 22.67
CA PHE A 209 -12.79 6.33 22.79
C PHE A 209 -13.24 6.86 21.42
N GLY A 210 -12.30 7.15 20.52
CA GLY A 210 -12.59 7.54 19.14
C GLY A 210 -13.41 6.51 18.39
N THR A 211 -13.05 5.22 18.53
CA THR A 211 -13.82 4.13 17.91
C THR A 211 -15.20 4.00 18.54
N TYR A 212 -15.31 4.10 19.87
CA TYR A 212 -16.59 4.03 20.58
C TYR A 212 -17.55 5.13 20.11
N VAL A 213 -17.09 6.41 20.13
CA VAL A 213 -17.90 7.54 19.67
C VAL A 213 -18.26 7.40 18.18
N SER A 214 -17.31 7.05 17.34
CA SER A 214 -17.58 6.83 15.91
C SER A 214 -18.67 5.78 15.68
N ASN A 215 -18.61 4.65 16.41
CA ASN A 215 -19.62 3.59 16.28
C ASN A 215 -20.99 4.02 16.83
N LEU A 216 -21.02 4.78 17.93
CA LEU A 216 -22.23 5.32 18.48
C LEU A 216 -22.92 6.28 17.48
N PHE A 217 -22.18 7.24 16.95
CA PHE A 217 -22.73 8.19 15.97
C PHE A 217 -23.16 7.50 14.66
N LYS A 218 -22.43 6.45 14.23
CA LYS A 218 -22.85 5.64 13.08
C LYS A 218 -24.21 4.95 13.29
N LYS A 219 -24.51 4.48 14.50
CA LYS A 219 -25.85 3.93 14.82
C LYS A 219 -26.95 4.99 14.66
N HIS A 220 -26.62 6.26 14.85
CA HIS A 220 -27.53 7.39 14.66
C HIS A 220 -27.49 8.00 13.25
N GLY A 221 -26.93 7.28 12.26
CA GLY A 221 -26.97 7.66 10.85
C GLY A 221 -25.81 8.52 10.38
N PHE A 222 -24.81 8.84 11.21
CA PHE A 222 -23.61 9.54 10.77
C PHE A 222 -22.66 8.63 9.99
N THR A 223 -21.92 9.18 9.04
CA THR A 223 -20.80 8.52 8.37
C THR A 223 -19.48 9.13 8.82
N LEU A 224 -18.47 8.29 9.07
CA LEU A 224 -17.12 8.75 9.39
C LEU A 224 -16.34 8.96 8.10
N ASP A 225 -15.95 10.19 7.81
CA ASP A 225 -15.20 10.55 6.61
C ASP A 225 -13.69 10.51 6.84
N ASP A 226 -13.23 11.07 7.98
CA ASP A 226 -11.81 11.11 8.32
C ASP A 226 -11.58 11.23 9.84
N TRP A 227 -10.35 10.96 10.30
CA TRP A 227 -9.94 11.20 11.68
C TRP A 227 -8.49 11.67 11.74
N HIS A 228 -8.17 12.46 12.77
CA HIS A 228 -6.83 12.99 12.95
C HIS A 228 -6.50 13.23 14.42
N PHE A 229 -5.38 12.67 14.90
CA PHE A 229 -4.87 12.93 16.24
C PHE A 229 -4.17 14.30 16.29
N ARG A 230 -4.36 15.05 17.37
CA ARG A 230 -3.82 16.39 17.57
C ARG A 230 -3.08 16.51 18.89
N ASP A 231 -2.23 17.54 18.98
CA ASP A 231 -1.55 17.95 20.20
C ASP A 231 -0.81 16.80 20.89
N LYS A 232 -0.04 16.04 20.13
CA LYS A 232 0.69 14.86 20.62
C LYS A 232 -0.27 13.88 21.33
N ASP A 233 -1.33 13.52 20.64
CA ASP A 233 -2.35 12.54 21.05
C ASP A 233 -3.20 12.96 22.26
N LYS A 234 -3.32 14.26 22.55
CA LYS A 234 -4.24 14.75 23.58
C LYS A 234 -5.69 14.87 23.12
N HIS A 235 -5.88 15.06 21.83
CA HIS A 235 -7.20 15.21 21.21
C HIS A 235 -7.28 14.37 19.93
N LEU A 236 -8.47 13.90 19.63
CA LEU A 236 -8.79 13.23 18.38
C LEU A 236 -9.93 13.97 17.69
N ASP A 237 -9.69 14.46 16.48
CA ASP A 237 -10.70 15.05 15.63
C ASP A 237 -11.30 13.97 14.74
N LEU A 238 -12.64 13.84 14.71
CA LEU A 238 -13.38 13.04 13.76
C LEU A 238 -14.15 13.99 12.83
N LEU A 239 -14.04 13.76 11.53
CA LEU A 239 -14.88 14.39 10.53
C LEU A 239 -16.04 13.45 10.20
N MET A 240 -17.26 13.88 10.41
CA MET A 240 -18.44 13.06 10.22
C MET A 240 -19.49 13.81 9.41
N SER A 241 -20.23 13.09 8.58
CA SER A 241 -21.32 13.65 7.76
C SER A 241 -22.67 13.07 8.21
N TYR A 242 -23.68 13.91 8.23
CA TYR A 242 -25.08 13.54 8.48
C TYR A 242 -26.01 14.45 7.66
N GLU A 243 -26.93 13.88 6.87
CA GLU A 243 -27.89 14.61 6.03
C GLU A 243 -27.23 15.72 5.17
N GLU A 244 -26.13 15.40 4.49
CA GLU A 244 -25.34 16.34 3.65
C GLU A 244 -24.59 17.45 4.43
N GLU A 245 -24.71 17.50 5.76
CA GLU A 245 -23.97 18.43 6.59
C GLU A 245 -22.71 17.78 7.17
N THR A 246 -21.63 18.54 7.23
CA THR A 246 -20.36 18.08 7.81
C THR A 246 -20.19 18.60 9.23
N TYR A 247 -19.77 17.71 10.12
CA TYR A 247 -19.55 17.95 11.55
C TYR A 247 -18.09 17.67 11.90
N LEU A 248 -17.48 18.55 12.69
CA LEU A 248 -16.17 18.32 13.28
C LEU A 248 -16.33 17.96 14.75
N LEU A 249 -16.03 16.70 15.11
CA LEU A 249 -16.08 16.23 16.47
C LEU A 249 -14.67 16.23 17.05
N ARG A 250 -14.46 16.92 18.17
CA ARG A 250 -13.21 16.90 18.93
C ARG A 250 -13.38 16.08 20.20
N LEU A 251 -12.63 14.99 20.29
CA LEU A 251 -12.67 14.05 21.39
C LEU A 251 -11.52 14.29 22.37
N SER A 252 -11.80 14.13 23.66
CA SER A 252 -10.82 14.22 24.73
C SER A 252 -11.11 13.20 25.84
N VAL A 253 -10.08 12.58 26.37
CA VAL A 253 -10.14 11.69 27.55
C VAL A 253 -9.45 12.31 28.77
N ALA A 254 -9.22 13.62 28.76
CA ALA A 254 -8.65 14.34 29.89
C ALA A 254 -9.63 14.38 31.05
N ASP A 255 -9.15 14.31 32.28
CA ASP A 255 -9.98 14.35 33.53
C ASP A 255 -10.95 15.52 33.52
N LYS A 256 -10.58 16.66 32.97
CA LYS A 256 -11.43 17.83 32.82
C LYS A 256 -11.10 18.64 31.57
N VAL A 257 -12.07 18.82 30.71
CA VAL A 257 -11.91 19.59 29.46
C VAL A 257 -12.07 21.09 29.72
N ARG A 258 -11.08 21.88 29.31
CA ARG A 258 -11.00 23.34 29.51
C ARG A 258 -11.46 24.12 28.28
N THR A 259 -11.68 25.42 28.47
CA THR A 259 -12.11 26.38 27.42
C THR A 259 -11.25 26.32 26.14
N GLY A 260 -9.94 26.15 26.28
CA GLY A 260 -9.02 26.12 25.14
C GLY A 260 -9.36 25.05 24.09
N THR A 261 -9.95 23.90 24.52
CA THR A 261 -10.40 22.85 23.58
C THR A 261 -11.58 23.34 22.73
N VAL A 262 -12.53 24.06 23.34
CA VAL A 262 -13.70 24.62 22.63
C VAL A 262 -13.26 25.75 21.67
N GLU A 263 -12.33 26.59 22.10
CA GLU A 263 -11.80 27.68 21.28
C GLU A 263 -11.00 27.17 20.08
N SER A 264 -10.13 26.19 20.30
CA SER A 264 -9.35 25.59 19.23
C SER A 264 -10.24 24.86 18.21
N LEU A 265 -11.31 24.16 18.66
CA LEU A 265 -12.32 23.59 17.76
C LEU A 265 -12.96 24.69 16.90
N SER A 266 -13.40 25.79 17.52
CA SER A 266 -14.02 26.92 16.80
C SER A 266 -13.11 27.53 15.74
N GLN A 267 -11.80 27.65 16.02
CA GLN A 267 -10.81 28.14 15.06
C GLN A 267 -10.64 27.17 13.88
N ASP A 268 -10.59 25.87 14.15
CA ASP A 268 -10.43 24.85 13.11
C ASP A 268 -11.68 24.72 12.23
N MET A 269 -12.87 24.81 12.82
CA MET A 269 -14.13 24.88 12.07
C MET A 269 -14.13 26.05 11.08
N ARG A 270 -13.70 27.24 11.53
CA ARG A 270 -13.57 28.42 10.64
C ARG A 270 -12.56 28.21 9.52
N ARG A 271 -11.39 27.64 9.83
CA ARG A 271 -10.33 27.35 8.84
C ARG A 271 -10.78 26.36 7.77
N ARG A 272 -11.57 25.35 8.19
CA ARG A 272 -12.05 24.28 7.29
C ARG A 272 -13.44 24.56 6.70
N THR A 273 -14.06 25.72 7.04
CA THR A 273 -15.40 26.09 6.62
C THR A 273 -16.47 25.05 7.02
N ILE A 274 -16.30 24.43 8.20
CA ILE A 274 -17.25 23.45 8.74
C ILE A 274 -18.29 24.17 9.59
N PRO A 275 -19.61 24.00 9.31
CA PRO A 275 -20.65 24.80 9.97
C PRO A 275 -20.92 24.38 11.42
N LYS A 276 -20.79 23.08 11.76
CA LYS A 276 -21.17 22.54 13.05
C LYS A 276 -20.02 21.77 13.69
N GLY A 277 -19.89 21.87 15.02
CA GLY A 277 -18.87 21.17 15.79
C GLY A 277 -19.38 20.61 17.10
N LEU A 278 -18.76 19.50 17.52
CA LEU A 278 -19.04 18.88 18.80
C LEU A 278 -17.72 18.70 19.56
N VAL A 279 -17.75 19.02 20.86
CA VAL A 279 -16.68 18.58 21.78
C VAL A 279 -17.25 17.45 22.62
N VAL A 280 -16.64 16.27 22.55
CA VAL A 280 -17.10 15.10 23.27
C VAL A 280 -15.99 14.63 24.22
N THR A 281 -16.34 14.36 25.47
CA THR A 281 -15.38 13.84 26.45
C THR A 281 -15.95 12.60 27.13
N SER A 282 -15.07 11.70 27.56
CA SER A 282 -15.44 10.58 28.44
C SER A 282 -15.62 11.01 29.90
N THR A 283 -15.25 12.26 30.24
CA THR A 283 -15.23 12.80 31.62
C THR A 283 -16.14 14.03 31.70
N GLU A 284 -15.67 15.10 32.36
CA GLU A 284 -16.43 16.32 32.61
C GLU A 284 -15.85 17.56 31.93
N PHE A 285 -16.68 18.57 31.73
CA PHE A 285 -16.24 19.90 31.31
C PHE A 285 -16.01 20.81 32.49
N ALA A 286 -15.00 21.66 32.43
CA ALA A 286 -14.82 22.76 33.34
C ALA A 286 -15.95 23.81 33.13
N THR A 287 -16.34 24.52 34.20
CA THR A 287 -17.45 25.51 34.17
C THR A 287 -17.22 26.62 33.11
N ASP A 288 -15.96 27.02 32.94
CA ASP A 288 -15.56 28.01 31.92
C ASP A 288 -15.73 27.48 30.49
N ALA A 289 -15.44 26.19 30.25
CA ALA A 289 -15.66 25.53 28.96
C ALA A 289 -17.15 25.46 28.62
N GLN A 290 -18.00 25.11 29.61
CA GLN A 290 -19.46 25.09 29.45
C GLN A 290 -20.02 26.50 29.10
N LYS A 291 -19.54 27.55 29.80
CA LYS A 291 -19.92 28.93 29.47
C LYS A 291 -19.48 29.34 28.05
N SER A 292 -18.26 28.97 27.67
CA SER A 292 -17.73 29.28 26.34
C SER A 292 -18.54 28.59 25.21
N ALA A 293 -18.96 27.35 25.43
CA ALA A 293 -19.79 26.62 24.46
C ALA A 293 -21.21 27.18 24.37
N LYS A 294 -21.86 27.52 25.50
CA LYS A 294 -23.21 28.13 25.52
C LYS A 294 -23.26 29.47 24.75
N GLY A 295 -22.16 30.20 24.66
CA GLY A 295 -22.05 31.43 23.87
C GLY A 295 -21.95 31.20 22.34
N ARG A 296 -21.87 29.94 21.88
CA ARG A 296 -21.63 29.58 20.47
C ARG A 296 -22.71 28.64 19.98
N ARG A 297 -23.61 29.14 19.12
CA ARG A 297 -24.74 28.36 18.60
C ARG A 297 -24.37 27.16 17.72
N ASN A 298 -23.14 27.14 17.21
CA ASN A 298 -22.65 26.13 16.28
C ASN A 298 -21.74 25.07 16.95
N ILE A 299 -21.60 25.11 18.26
CA ILE A 299 -20.80 24.12 18.99
C ILE A 299 -21.66 23.51 20.10
N VAL A 300 -21.72 22.17 20.10
CA VAL A 300 -22.36 21.37 21.13
C VAL A 300 -21.29 20.67 21.95
N ILE A 301 -21.51 20.56 23.25
CA ILE A 301 -20.64 19.81 24.16
C ILE A 301 -21.40 18.59 24.71
N ILE A 302 -20.74 17.45 24.76
CA ILE A 302 -21.27 16.18 25.26
C ILE A 302 -20.26 15.62 26.27
N ASP A 303 -20.65 15.58 27.53
CA ASP A 303 -19.84 14.98 28.61
C ASP A 303 -20.03 13.46 28.67
N GLY A 304 -19.24 12.80 29.54
CA GLY A 304 -19.23 11.34 29.64
C GLY A 304 -20.59 10.78 30.09
N GLN A 305 -21.29 11.47 31.01
CA GLN A 305 -22.60 11.03 31.46
C GLN A 305 -23.64 11.13 30.33
N THR A 306 -23.73 12.28 29.68
CA THR A 306 -24.64 12.50 28.55
C THR A 306 -24.35 11.52 27.41
N LEU A 307 -23.07 11.24 27.12
CA LEU A 307 -22.67 10.30 26.07
C LEU A 307 -23.10 8.86 26.42
N PHE A 308 -22.96 8.48 27.70
CA PHE A 308 -23.39 7.18 28.20
C PHE A 308 -24.91 7.01 28.12
N ASP A 309 -25.67 8.03 28.52
CA ASP A 309 -27.13 8.05 28.44
C ASP A 309 -27.63 7.92 26.98
N ILE A 310 -26.95 8.58 26.02
CA ILE A 310 -27.22 8.44 24.57
C ILE A 310 -26.95 7.00 24.09
N ALA A 311 -25.98 6.32 24.65
CA ALA A 311 -25.62 4.96 24.23
C ALA A 311 -26.58 3.88 24.75
N GLU A 312 -27.27 4.14 25.90
CA GLU A 312 -28.25 3.24 26.50
C GLU A 312 -29.68 3.42 25.95
N GLY A 313 -30.01 4.59 25.41
CA GLY A 313 -31.33 4.92 24.84
C GLY A 313 -31.43 4.60 23.37
#